data_64b780a6b1ab5f62bdf43b35a601f473
#
_entry.id   64b780a6b1ab5f62bdf43b35a601f473
#
_cell.length_a   1.000
_cell.length_b   1.000
_cell.length_c   1.000
_cell.angle_alpha   90.00
_cell.angle_beta   90.00
_cell.angle_gamma   90.00
#
_symmetry.space_group_name_H-M   'P 1'
#
loop_
_entity.id
_entity.type
_entity.pdbx_description
1 polymer ?
#
loop_
_entity_poly.entity_id
_entity_poly.type
_entity_poly.pdbx_seq_one_letter_code
_entity_poly.pdbx_strand_id
1 'polypeptide(L)'
;KSFIKNILKTSIQSELMALSKFREMKELKRTDGVRKSKISGIPKLDDANKAGTAHSKKCTLIVTEGDSAKTLAIAGLSIVGRDYYGVFPLRGKCKNVRDASVKQLTENKEFNDLKKILGLQQGKVYTSLSELRYGKLMIMTDADNDGSHIKGLILNMIHYFWPSLLDLKFVVSMVTPIIKATKGSETKSFYTDSTFRQWYGNGKSGWKIKYYKGLGTSTSAEAREYFKKIKDLTVQFDTDTHMNESIILAFDKSKSDSRKKWLLESTEKNVSELEVPYGNIERLGISEFVHKDLVNFSLADLKRSIAHVSDGLKPSQRKVIYACFSKNLTSEMKVAQLA
;
A
#
# COMPACT_ATOMS: atom_id res chain seq x y z
N LYS A 1 4.29 -25.36 42.01
CA LYS A 1 3.21 -24.35 41.69
C LYS A 1 3.35 -23.07 42.55
N SER A 2 3.70 -23.16 43.85
CA SER A 2 3.89 -22.01 44.75
C SER A 2 5.08 -21.12 44.36
N PHE A 3 6.22 -21.71 43.99
CA PHE A 3 7.42 -21.01 43.56
C PHE A 3 7.18 -20.10 42.35
N ILE A 4 6.51 -20.63 41.29
CA ILE A 4 6.17 -19.85 40.09
C ILE A 4 5.22 -18.67 40.43
N LYS A 5 4.23 -18.91 41.33
CA LYS A 5 3.33 -17.83 41.80
C LYS A 5 4.09 -16.73 42.55
N ASN A 6 5.13 -17.09 43.31
CA ASN A 6 5.94 -16.13 44.04
C ASN A 6 6.85 -15.33 43.11
N ILE A 7 7.43 -15.96 42.07
CA ILE A 7 8.22 -15.27 41.03
C ILE A 7 7.32 -14.29 40.25
N LEU A 8 6.11 -14.66 39.88
CA LEU A 8 5.17 -13.79 39.17
C LEU A 8 4.72 -12.56 39.99
N LYS A 9 4.89 -12.58 41.31
CA LYS A 9 4.66 -11.41 42.19
C LYS A 9 5.84 -10.45 42.29
N THR A 10 7.00 -10.84 41.82
CA THR A 10 8.20 -10.01 41.83
C THR A 10 8.33 -9.16 40.55
N SER A 11 9.23 -8.17 40.55
CA SER A 11 9.54 -7.35 39.38
C SER A 11 10.30 -8.10 38.27
N ILE A 12 10.71 -9.36 38.50
CA ILE A 12 11.50 -10.16 37.56
C ILE A 12 10.82 -10.25 36.16
N GLN A 13 9.52 -10.49 36.14
CA GLN A 13 8.79 -10.58 34.86
C GLN A 13 8.85 -9.24 34.10
N SER A 14 8.60 -8.13 34.76
CA SER A 14 8.64 -6.80 34.14
C SER A 14 10.05 -6.43 33.68
N GLU A 15 11.07 -6.78 34.45
CA GLU A 15 12.48 -6.55 34.09
C GLU A 15 12.92 -7.42 32.90
N LEU A 16 12.55 -8.70 32.88
CA LEU A 16 12.82 -9.58 31.74
C LEU A 16 12.12 -9.07 30.46
N MET A 17 10.87 -8.62 30.58
CA MET A 17 10.16 -8.01 29.44
C MET A 17 10.83 -6.71 28.97
N ALA A 18 11.30 -5.88 29.90
CA ALA A 18 12.03 -4.66 29.57
C ALA A 18 13.36 -4.96 28.87
N LEU A 19 14.10 -5.95 29.36
CA LEU A 19 15.35 -6.42 28.74
C LEU A 19 15.11 -7.01 27.34
N SER A 20 14.04 -7.79 27.16
CA SER A 20 13.66 -8.31 25.85
C SER A 20 13.36 -7.18 24.87
N LYS A 21 12.51 -6.24 25.26
CA LYS A 21 12.20 -5.05 24.45
C LYS A 21 13.44 -4.22 24.13
N PHE A 22 14.34 -4.06 25.07
CA PHE A 22 15.60 -3.35 24.84
C PHE A 22 16.48 -4.05 23.80
N ARG A 23 16.62 -5.38 23.89
CA ARG A 23 17.35 -6.19 22.90
C ARG A 23 16.71 -6.09 21.52
N GLU A 24 15.38 -6.24 21.42
CA GLU A 24 14.63 -6.10 20.19
C GLU A 24 14.82 -4.72 19.55
N MET A 25 14.74 -3.66 20.36
CA MET A 25 14.98 -2.30 19.90
C MET A 25 16.42 -2.11 19.40
N LYS A 26 17.41 -2.68 20.08
CA LYS A 26 18.82 -2.63 19.68
C LYS A 26 19.04 -3.35 18.34
N GLU A 27 18.41 -4.50 18.13
CA GLU A 27 18.46 -5.22 16.85
C GLU A 27 17.82 -4.39 15.71
N LEU A 28 16.64 -3.84 15.93
CA LEU A 28 15.97 -3.00 14.92
C LEU A 28 16.78 -1.74 14.59
N LYS A 29 17.51 -1.15 15.56
CA LYS A 29 18.38 0.00 15.31
C LYS A 29 19.56 -0.29 14.39
N ARG A 30 19.99 -1.54 14.25
CA ARG A 30 21.09 -1.91 13.33
C ARG A 30 20.77 -1.60 11.85
N THR A 31 19.49 -1.55 11.51
CA THR A 31 19.03 -1.26 10.15
C THR A 31 18.59 0.19 9.95
N ASP A 32 18.87 1.07 10.92
CA ASP A 32 18.45 2.46 10.89
C ASP A 32 18.99 3.21 9.66
N GLY A 33 18.16 4.06 9.13
CA GLY A 33 18.54 5.02 8.12
C GLY A 33 19.19 6.25 8.75
N VAL A 34 19.99 6.94 7.97
CA VAL A 34 20.64 8.20 8.35
C VAL A 34 20.32 9.25 7.29
N ARG A 35 20.11 10.49 7.71
CA ARG A 35 19.94 11.63 6.81
C ARG A 35 21.27 11.96 6.12
N LYS A 36 21.59 11.20 5.08
CA LYS A 36 22.76 11.44 4.19
C LYS A 36 22.27 11.79 2.80
N SER A 37 22.98 12.67 2.11
CA SER A 37 22.67 13.06 0.73
C SER A 37 22.83 11.89 -0.25
N LYS A 38 23.81 11.03 -0.04
CA LYS A 38 24.05 9.84 -0.88
C LYS A 38 23.90 8.57 -0.07
N ILE A 39 23.20 7.60 -0.62
CA ILE A 39 23.13 6.22 -0.09
C ILE A 39 23.57 5.24 -1.17
N SER A 40 24.14 4.13 -0.76
CA SER A 40 24.62 3.06 -1.65
C SER A 40 24.00 1.73 -1.24
N GLY A 41 24.13 0.73 -2.11
CA GLY A 41 23.68 -0.63 -1.85
C GLY A 41 22.17 -0.88 -2.10
N ILE A 42 21.47 0.06 -2.73
CA ILE A 42 20.05 -0.08 -3.11
C ILE A 42 19.93 0.13 -4.64
N PRO A 43 20.21 -0.90 -5.45
CA PRO A 43 20.37 -0.73 -6.90
C PRO A 43 19.07 -0.34 -7.63
N LYS A 44 17.90 -0.63 -7.04
CA LYS A 44 16.60 -0.29 -7.65
C LYS A 44 16.12 1.13 -7.32
N LEU A 45 16.80 1.86 -6.46
CA LEU A 45 16.45 3.23 -6.10
C LEU A 45 16.91 4.20 -7.20
N ASP A 46 15.96 4.98 -7.72
CA ASP A 46 16.24 6.22 -8.42
C ASP A 46 16.09 7.36 -7.41
N ASP A 47 17.20 7.77 -6.80
CA ASP A 47 17.19 8.74 -5.69
C ASP A 47 16.96 10.17 -6.20
N ALA A 48 16.28 11.01 -5.40
CA ALA A 48 16.16 12.42 -5.72
C ALA A 48 17.48 13.15 -5.45
N ASN A 49 17.90 14.04 -6.35
CA ASN A 49 19.17 14.76 -6.24
C ASN A 49 19.29 15.57 -4.94
N LYS A 50 18.16 16.06 -4.41
CA LYS A 50 18.10 16.88 -3.18
C LYS A 50 17.73 16.07 -1.92
N ALA A 51 17.58 14.74 -2.03
CA ALA A 51 17.29 13.90 -0.87
C ALA A 51 18.41 13.96 0.17
N GLY A 52 18.05 14.03 1.44
CA GLY A 52 19.00 14.11 2.56
C GLY A 52 19.79 15.42 2.66
N THR A 53 19.53 16.41 1.83
CA THR A 53 20.14 17.76 1.88
C THR A 53 19.28 18.72 2.71
N ALA A 54 19.63 20.02 2.73
CA ALA A 54 18.79 21.06 3.35
C ALA A 54 17.40 21.16 2.70
N HIS A 55 17.25 20.66 1.47
CA HIS A 55 16.00 20.68 0.73
C HIS A 55 15.16 19.39 0.88
N SER A 56 15.58 18.44 1.70
CA SER A 56 14.94 17.13 1.87
C SER A 56 13.44 17.21 2.19
N LYS A 57 13.01 18.22 2.95
CA LYS A 57 11.59 18.45 3.26
C LYS A 57 10.70 18.62 2.02
N LYS A 58 11.27 19.09 0.90
CA LYS A 58 10.57 19.26 -0.37
C LYS A 58 10.60 17.98 -1.24
N CYS A 59 11.43 17.01 -0.86
CA CYS A 59 11.59 15.78 -1.65
C CYS A 59 10.45 14.80 -1.38
N THR A 60 10.00 14.14 -2.44
CA THR A 60 8.98 13.08 -2.41
C THR A 60 9.59 11.77 -2.90
N LEU A 61 9.50 10.72 -2.08
CA LEU A 61 9.78 9.36 -2.53
C LEU A 61 8.51 8.73 -3.06
N ILE A 62 8.50 8.34 -4.33
CA ILE A 62 7.42 7.57 -4.94
C ILE A 62 7.74 6.09 -4.76
N VAL A 63 6.88 5.36 -4.05
CA VAL A 63 6.97 3.90 -3.90
C VAL A 63 5.98 3.26 -4.84
N THR A 64 6.44 2.32 -5.68
CA THR A 64 5.60 1.66 -6.68
C THR A 64 5.43 0.18 -6.38
N GLU A 65 4.35 -0.43 -6.87
CA GLU A 65 4.03 -1.87 -6.70
C GLU A 65 4.95 -2.80 -7.49
N GLY A 66 6.04 -2.35 -8.01
CA GLY A 66 6.97 -3.18 -8.73
C GLY A 66 7.63 -2.44 -9.89
N ASP A 67 8.40 -3.19 -10.66
CA ASP A 67 9.24 -2.61 -11.74
C ASP A 67 8.39 -2.03 -12.90
N SER A 68 7.23 -2.62 -13.21
CA SER A 68 6.32 -2.09 -14.26
C SER A 68 5.79 -0.71 -13.91
N ALA A 69 5.30 -0.53 -12.67
CA ALA A 69 4.84 0.76 -12.18
C ALA A 69 6.01 1.76 -12.00
N LYS A 70 7.21 1.27 -11.67
CA LYS A 70 8.43 2.09 -11.65
C LYS A 70 8.70 2.72 -13.03
N THR A 71 8.58 1.95 -14.09
CA THR A 71 8.80 2.45 -15.47
C THR A 71 7.86 3.62 -15.78
N LEU A 72 6.60 3.53 -15.37
CA LEU A 72 5.62 4.60 -15.51
C LEU A 72 6.04 5.85 -14.69
N ALA A 73 6.44 5.66 -13.43
CA ALA A 73 6.92 6.76 -12.58
C ALA A 73 8.15 7.45 -13.18
N ILE A 74 9.12 6.69 -13.68
CA ILE A 74 10.32 7.24 -14.35
C ILE A 74 9.95 8.08 -15.59
N ALA A 75 8.98 7.62 -16.40
CA ALA A 75 8.48 8.42 -17.52
C ALA A 75 7.87 9.74 -17.05
N GLY A 76 7.18 9.73 -15.90
CA GLY A 76 6.62 10.93 -15.26
C GLY A 76 7.68 11.88 -14.71
N LEU A 77 8.82 11.36 -14.22
CA LEU A 77 9.91 12.20 -13.71
C LEU A 77 10.48 13.17 -14.79
N SER A 78 10.30 12.87 -16.07
CA SER A 78 10.66 13.81 -17.14
C SER A 78 9.90 15.14 -17.08
N ILE A 79 8.75 15.17 -16.39
CA ILE A 79 7.89 16.36 -16.22
C ILE A 79 8.21 17.09 -14.92
N VAL A 80 8.30 16.38 -13.80
CA VAL A 80 8.48 17.01 -12.47
C VAL A 80 9.95 17.14 -12.07
N GLY A 81 10.84 16.51 -12.81
CA GLY A 81 12.29 16.53 -12.60
C GLY A 81 12.74 15.54 -11.51
N ARG A 82 14.06 15.27 -11.51
CA ARG A 82 14.72 14.36 -10.56
C ARG A 82 15.29 15.07 -9.32
N ASP A 83 15.16 16.38 -9.22
CA ASP A 83 15.71 17.11 -8.08
C ASP A 83 14.96 16.78 -6.78
N TYR A 84 13.65 16.74 -6.84
CA TYR A 84 12.81 16.55 -5.67
C TYR A 84 12.02 15.25 -5.66
N TYR A 85 12.06 14.44 -6.72
CA TYR A 85 11.33 13.19 -6.80
C TYR A 85 12.27 12.01 -6.99
N GLY A 86 12.19 11.04 -6.08
CA GLY A 86 12.83 9.73 -6.20
C GLY A 86 11.79 8.64 -6.39
N VAL A 87 12.23 7.48 -6.91
CA VAL A 87 11.36 6.33 -7.15
C VAL A 87 12.01 5.06 -6.62
N PHE A 88 11.23 4.27 -5.89
CA PHE A 88 11.65 2.97 -5.39
C PHE A 88 10.55 1.91 -5.60
N PRO A 89 10.80 0.82 -6.36
CA PRO A 89 9.84 -0.25 -6.56
C PRO A 89 9.89 -1.24 -5.39
N LEU A 90 8.73 -1.56 -4.85
CA LEU A 90 8.55 -2.66 -3.92
C LEU A 90 8.65 -4.00 -4.68
N ARG A 91 9.05 -5.06 -3.97
CA ARG A 91 9.08 -6.44 -4.50
C ARG A 91 7.81 -7.20 -4.14
N GLY A 92 6.65 -6.58 -4.39
CA GLY A 92 5.37 -7.08 -3.96
C GLY A 92 4.89 -6.44 -2.66
N LYS A 93 4.03 -7.15 -1.91
CA LYS A 93 3.43 -6.63 -0.69
C LYS A 93 4.43 -6.55 0.46
N CYS A 94 4.46 -5.42 1.14
CA CYS A 94 5.24 -5.26 2.37
C CYS A 94 4.74 -6.25 3.44
N LYS A 95 5.65 -6.63 4.35
CA LYS A 95 5.29 -7.48 5.47
C LYS A 95 4.41 -6.73 6.48
N ASN A 96 3.39 -7.41 7.03
CA ASN A 96 2.67 -6.88 8.18
C ASN A 96 3.61 -6.84 9.40
N VAL A 97 4.00 -5.65 9.80
CA VAL A 97 5.01 -5.44 10.86
C VAL A 97 4.50 -5.80 12.25
N ARG A 98 3.17 -5.87 12.48
CA ARG A 98 2.59 -6.24 13.77
C ARG A 98 2.74 -7.71 14.08
N ASP A 99 2.73 -8.55 13.03
CA ASP A 99 2.82 -10.00 13.17
C ASP A 99 4.24 -10.53 12.96
N ALA A 100 5.17 -9.67 12.54
CA ALA A 100 6.52 -10.04 12.25
C ALA A 100 7.41 -10.01 13.52
N SER A 101 8.22 -11.07 13.70
CA SER A 101 9.27 -11.03 14.71
C SER A 101 10.38 -10.05 14.32
N VAL A 102 11.16 -9.59 15.31
CA VAL A 102 12.29 -8.68 15.08
C VAL A 102 13.29 -9.27 14.09
N LYS A 103 13.59 -10.58 14.19
CA LYS A 103 14.43 -11.29 13.23
C LYS A 103 13.88 -11.19 11.81
N GLN A 104 12.60 -11.43 11.62
CA GLN A 104 11.95 -11.34 10.31
C GLN A 104 12.00 -9.92 9.74
N LEU A 105 11.93 -8.89 10.57
CA LEU A 105 12.03 -7.49 10.14
C LEU A 105 13.47 -7.10 9.80
N THR A 106 14.44 -7.48 10.60
CA THR A 106 15.85 -7.19 10.35
C THR A 106 16.42 -7.93 9.13
N GLU A 107 15.87 -9.09 8.80
CA GLU A 107 16.18 -9.84 7.58
C GLU A 107 15.37 -9.37 6.35
N ASN A 108 14.29 -8.60 6.55
CA ASN A 108 13.45 -8.13 5.46
C ASN A 108 14.13 -6.96 4.71
N LYS A 109 14.59 -7.25 3.50
CA LYS A 109 15.33 -6.28 2.69
C LYS A 109 14.51 -5.03 2.37
N GLU A 110 13.23 -5.16 2.03
CA GLU A 110 12.39 -4.02 1.67
C GLU A 110 12.14 -3.08 2.83
N PHE A 111 11.83 -3.63 4.00
CA PHE A 111 11.69 -2.85 5.22
C PHE A 111 12.97 -2.06 5.54
N ASN A 112 14.12 -2.74 5.43
CA ASN A 112 15.43 -2.14 5.69
C ASN A 112 15.81 -1.10 4.63
N ASP A 113 15.52 -1.38 3.35
CA ASP A 113 15.76 -0.45 2.25
C ASP A 113 14.90 0.82 2.42
N LEU A 114 13.60 0.69 2.74
CA LEU A 114 12.73 1.84 3.01
C LEU A 114 13.22 2.67 4.20
N LYS A 115 13.64 2.02 5.31
CA LYS A 115 14.24 2.74 6.45
C LYS A 115 15.47 3.56 6.02
N LYS A 116 16.37 2.97 5.25
CA LYS A 116 17.59 3.64 4.75
C LYS A 116 17.26 4.76 3.79
N ILE A 117 16.36 4.52 2.81
CA ILE A 117 15.98 5.50 1.79
C ILE A 117 15.34 6.73 2.45
N LEU A 118 14.44 6.52 3.40
CA LEU A 118 13.72 7.60 4.08
C LEU A 118 14.55 8.25 5.22
N GLY A 119 15.59 7.56 5.72
CA GLY A 119 16.38 8.02 6.87
C GLY A 119 15.68 7.80 8.21
N LEU A 120 14.85 6.73 8.30
CA LEU A 120 14.05 6.40 9.49
C LEU A 120 14.91 5.75 10.58
N GLN A 121 14.72 6.16 11.84
CA GLN A 121 15.42 5.64 13.00
C GLN A 121 14.42 5.02 13.99
N GLN A 122 14.75 3.83 14.46
CA GLN A 122 13.88 3.08 15.36
C GLN A 122 13.74 3.75 16.72
N GLY A 123 12.48 3.91 17.17
CA GLY A 123 12.16 4.54 18.46
C GLY A 123 12.28 6.05 18.48
N LYS A 124 12.52 6.69 17.34
CA LYS A 124 12.57 8.15 17.23
C LYS A 124 11.17 8.71 17.01
N VAL A 125 10.82 9.73 17.78
CA VAL A 125 9.65 10.59 17.56
C VAL A 125 10.10 11.78 16.71
N TYR A 126 9.49 11.94 15.54
CA TYR A 126 9.81 13.03 14.62
C TYR A 126 8.93 14.23 14.91
N THR A 127 9.55 15.40 15.01
CA THR A 127 8.86 16.68 15.17
C THR A 127 8.90 17.52 13.90
N SER A 128 9.79 17.17 12.96
CA SER A 128 9.94 17.83 11.68
C SER A 128 10.30 16.84 10.57
N LEU A 129 9.71 17.01 9.39
CA LEU A 129 10.06 16.23 8.19
C LEU A 129 11.47 16.58 7.66
N SER A 130 12.07 17.68 8.10
CA SER A 130 13.45 18.04 7.76
C SER A 130 14.49 17.09 8.35
N GLU A 131 14.11 16.26 9.31
CA GLU A 131 14.97 15.24 9.92
C GLU A 131 15.14 14.00 9.03
N LEU A 132 14.31 13.85 8.00
CA LEU A 132 14.31 12.75 7.06
C LEU A 132 15.08 13.08 5.77
N ARG A 133 15.33 12.05 4.93
CA ARG A 133 15.87 12.23 3.58
C ARG A 133 14.81 12.70 2.59
N TYR A 134 13.55 12.39 2.86
CA TYR A 134 12.37 12.78 2.07
C TYR A 134 11.30 13.36 2.98
N GLY A 135 10.68 14.46 2.56
CA GLY A 135 9.57 15.09 3.28
C GLY A 135 8.21 14.48 2.99
N LYS A 136 8.10 13.64 1.95
CA LYS A 136 6.87 12.91 1.62
C LYS A 136 7.17 11.50 1.13
N LEU A 137 6.30 10.57 1.52
CA LEU A 137 6.22 9.22 1.00
C LEU A 137 4.93 9.10 0.16
N MET A 138 5.07 9.03 -1.15
CA MET A 138 3.95 8.90 -2.08
C MET A 138 3.82 7.43 -2.51
N ILE A 139 2.65 6.86 -2.30
CA ILE A 139 2.34 5.49 -2.69
C ILE A 139 1.66 5.53 -4.06
N MET A 140 2.24 4.84 -5.04
CA MET A 140 1.75 4.74 -6.41
C MET A 140 1.57 3.25 -6.74
N THR A 141 0.36 2.76 -6.54
CA THR A 141 -0.05 1.37 -6.76
C THR A 141 -1.15 1.31 -7.81
N ASP A 142 -1.42 0.11 -8.31
CA ASP A 142 -2.57 -0.14 -9.16
C ASP A 142 -3.86 0.28 -8.44
N ALA A 143 -4.84 0.74 -9.19
CA ALA A 143 -6.13 1.15 -8.67
C ALA A 143 -7.05 -0.06 -8.46
N ASP A 144 -6.54 -1.08 -7.76
CA ASP A 144 -7.23 -2.32 -7.44
C ASP A 144 -7.14 -2.64 -5.94
N ASN A 145 -7.77 -3.73 -5.53
CA ASN A 145 -7.80 -4.16 -4.14
C ASN A 145 -6.41 -4.50 -3.59
N ASP A 146 -5.51 -5.05 -4.40
CA ASP A 146 -4.15 -5.37 -3.97
C ASP A 146 -3.32 -4.10 -3.73
N GLY A 147 -3.51 -3.08 -4.58
CA GLY A 147 -2.93 -1.76 -4.37
C GLY A 147 -3.41 -1.09 -3.07
N SER A 148 -4.69 -1.24 -2.73
CA SER A 148 -5.24 -0.78 -1.44
C SER A 148 -4.61 -1.50 -0.25
N HIS A 149 -4.34 -2.80 -0.38
CA HIS A 149 -3.62 -3.55 0.64
C HIS A 149 -2.18 -3.04 0.85
N ILE A 150 -1.46 -2.74 -0.23
CA ILE A 150 -0.09 -2.17 -0.15
C ILE A 150 -0.10 -0.81 0.57
N LYS A 151 -1.06 0.07 0.24
CA LYS A 151 -1.27 1.34 0.96
C LYS A 151 -1.49 1.10 2.45
N GLY A 152 -2.37 0.16 2.79
CA GLY A 152 -2.66 -0.22 4.17
C GLY A 152 -1.45 -0.76 4.92
N LEU A 153 -0.63 -1.62 4.30
CA LEU A 153 0.59 -2.16 4.91
C LEU A 153 1.64 -1.07 5.18
N ILE A 154 1.79 -0.10 4.28
CA ILE A 154 2.71 1.04 4.47
C ILE A 154 2.18 1.95 5.59
N LEU A 155 0.89 2.29 5.59
CA LEU A 155 0.27 3.07 6.67
C LEU A 155 0.43 2.35 8.03
N ASN A 156 0.18 1.04 8.08
CA ASN A 156 0.38 0.23 9.28
C ASN A 156 1.84 0.24 9.75
N MET A 157 2.81 0.16 8.83
CA MET A 157 4.23 0.23 9.16
C MET A 157 4.60 1.58 9.79
N ILE A 158 4.16 2.69 9.19
CA ILE A 158 4.42 4.04 9.72
C ILE A 158 3.71 4.24 11.05
N HIS A 159 2.44 3.83 11.16
CA HIS A 159 1.67 3.90 12.40
C HIS A 159 2.32 3.12 13.54
N TYR A 160 2.86 1.94 13.27
CA TYR A 160 3.42 1.07 14.30
C TYR A 160 4.76 1.57 14.83
N PHE A 161 5.64 2.06 13.96
CA PHE A 161 6.99 2.45 14.33
C PHE A 161 7.21 3.96 14.49
N TRP A 162 6.47 4.78 13.73
CA TRP A 162 6.68 6.24 13.66
C TRP A 162 5.36 7.00 13.54
N PRO A 163 4.40 6.84 14.47
CA PRO A 163 3.06 7.44 14.37
C PRO A 163 3.11 8.97 14.21
N SER A 164 4.10 9.64 14.80
CA SER A 164 4.29 11.08 14.64
C SER A 164 4.45 11.54 13.18
N LEU A 165 4.88 10.65 12.27
CA LEU A 165 4.96 11.00 10.84
C LEU A 165 3.58 11.09 10.18
N LEU A 166 2.57 10.39 10.68
CA LEU A 166 1.20 10.55 10.20
C LEU A 166 0.64 11.92 10.57
N ASP A 167 0.90 12.38 11.81
CA ASP A 167 0.52 13.73 12.26
C ASP A 167 1.20 14.82 11.44
N LEU A 168 2.44 14.57 10.98
CA LEU A 168 3.18 15.45 10.09
C LEU A 168 2.74 15.34 8.61
N LYS A 169 1.70 14.56 8.28
CA LYS A 169 1.16 14.39 6.93
C LYS A 169 2.20 13.87 5.93
N PHE A 170 3.01 12.92 6.38
CA PHE A 170 4.13 12.37 5.63
C PHE A 170 3.70 11.46 4.47
N VAL A 171 2.58 10.73 4.61
CA VAL A 171 2.14 9.72 3.66
C VAL A 171 1.04 10.25 2.75
N VAL A 172 1.23 10.10 1.44
CA VAL A 172 0.24 10.47 0.42
C VAL A 172 0.07 9.31 -0.56
N SER A 173 -1.04 9.29 -1.28
CA SER A 173 -1.28 8.35 -2.39
C SER A 173 -1.43 9.12 -3.68
N MET A 174 -0.82 8.61 -4.76
CA MET A 174 -1.14 9.05 -6.11
C MET A 174 -2.27 8.19 -6.67
N VAL A 175 -3.35 8.83 -7.11
CA VAL A 175 -4.53 8.15 -7.65
C VAL A 175 -4.55 8.31 -9.16
N THR A 176 -4.70 7.20 -9.88
CA THR A 176 -4.83 7.21 -11.34
C THR A 176 -6.21 6.74 -11.75
N PRO A 177 -6.75 7.21 -12.89
CA PRO A 177 -8.07 6.79 -13.34
C PRO A 177 -8.11 5.30 -13.68
N ILE A 178 -9.20 4.62 -13.32
CA ILE A 178 -9.49 3.24 -13.71
C ILE A 178 -10.13 3.14 -15.09
N ILE A 179 -10.80 4.21 -15.51
CA ILE A 179 -11.47 4.27 -16.82
C ILE A 179 -11.26 5.66 -17.41
N LYS A 180 -10.92 5.70 -18.71
CA LYS A 180 -11.00 6.91 -19.52
C LYS A 180 -11.99 6.71 -20.67
N ALA A 181 -12.87 7.68 -20.87
CA ALA A 181 -13.77 7.75 -22.00
C ALA A 181 -13.37 8.92 -22.91
N THR A 182 -13.19 8.67 -24.21
CA THR A 182 -12.77 9.69 -25.20
C THR A 182 -13.78 9.79 -26.34
N LYS A 183 -14.10 11.04 -26.74
CA LYS A 183 -14.92 11.34 -27.91
C LYS A 183 -14.35 12.57 -28.60
N GLY A 184 -13.73 12.40 -29.78
CA GLY A 184 -12.98 13.47 -30.42
C GLY A 184 -11.86 13.99 -29.51
N SER A 185 -11.87 15.27 -29.19
CA SER A 185 -10.93 15.92 -28.26
C SER A 185 -11.33 15.87 -26.78
N GLU A 186 -12.58 15.47 -26.49
CA GLU A 186 -13.07 15.39 -25.11
C GLU A 186 -12.60 14.08 -24.45
N THR A 187 -12.04 14.18 -23.23
CA THR A 187 -11.65 13.04 -22.41
C THR A 187 -12.22 13.18 -21.00
N LYS A 188 -12.89 12.14 -20.53
CA LYS A 188 -13.37 12.01 -19.14
C LYS A 188 -12.64 10.90 -18.44
N SER A 189 -12.20 11.16 -17.23
CA SER A 189 -11.50 10.20 -16.36
C SER A 189 -12.40 9.81 -15.20
N PHE A 190 -12.45 8.52 -14.89
CA PHE A 190 -13.23 7.97 -13.78
C PHE A 190 -12.30 7.20 -12.84
N TYR A 191 -12.47 7.40 -11.56
CA TYR A 191 -11.63 6.83 -10.51
C TYR A 191 -12.35 5.75 -9.71
N THR A 192 -13.67 5.60 -9.91
CA THR A 192 -14.49 4.53 -9.34
C THR A 192 -15.44 3.97 -10.41
N ASP A 193 -15.82 2.69 -10.25
CA ASP A 193 -16.76 2.03 -11.18
C ASP A 193 -18.17 2.65 -11.06
N SER A 194 -18.58 3.06 -9.85
CA SER A 194 -19.92 3.67 -9.64
C SER A 194 -20.05 4.99 -10.38
N THR A 195 -19.05 5.87 -10.34
CA THR A 195 -19.08 7.15 -11.06
C THR A 195 -19.09 6.96 -12.58
N PHE A 196 -18.36 5.94 -13.06
CA PHE A 196 -18.41 5.59 -14.49
C PHE A 196 -19.80 5.07 -14.90
N ARG A 197 -20.37 4.12 -14.14
CA ARG A 197 -21.70 3.55 -14.45
C ARG A 197 -22.79 4.62 -14.40
N GLN A 198 -22.77 5.50 -13.41
CA GLN A 198 -23.71 6.61 -13.31
C GLN A 198 -23.64 7.53 -14.54
N TRP A 199 -22.42 7.85 -15.00
CA TRP A 199 -22.23 8.67 -16.19
C TRP A 199 -22.60 7.92 -17.47
N TYR A 200 -22.23 6.63 -17.58
CA TYR A 200 -22.44 5.83 -18.80
C TYR A 200 -23.93 5.52 -19.01
N GLY A 201 -24.69 5.27 -17.95
CA GLY A 201 -26.13 4.96 -17.98
C GLY A 201 -26.44 3.79 -18.92
N ASN A 202 -27.38 3.98 -19.81
CA ASN A 202 -27.78 2.97 -20.80
C ASN A 202 -26.87 2.91 -22.04
N GLY A 203 -25.70 3.49 -21.97
CA GLY A 203 -24.73 3.56 -23.06
C GLY A 203 -24.56 4.98 -23.61
N LYS A 204 -23.36 5.27 -24.11
CA LYS A 204 -22.98 6.56 -24.69
C LYS A 204 -22.42 6.34 -26.09
N SER A 205 -23.21 6.63 -27.12
CA SER A 205 -22.77 6.49 -28.53
C SER A 205 -21.57 7.39 -28.84
N GLY A 206 -20.62 6.85 -29.59
CA GLY A 206 -19.43 7.57 -30.06
C GLY A 206 -18.33 7.77 -29.03
N TRP A 207 -18.44 7.22 -27.84
CA TRP A 207 -17.37 7.23 -26.85
C TRP A 207 -16.52 5.97 -26.93
N LYS A 208 -15.19 6.14 -27.00
CA LYS A 208 -14.21 5.06 -26.87
C LYS A 208 -13.84 4.91 -25.40
N ILE A 209 -14.12 3.73 -24.83
CA ILE A 209 -13.84 3.43 -23.43
C ILE A 209 -12.53 2.65 -23.34
N LYS A 210 -11.62 3.10 -22.47
CA LYS A 210 -10.36 2.41 -22.11
C LYS A 210 -10.37 2.10 -20.63
N TYR A 211 -10.27 0.81 -20.28
CA TYR A 211 -10.12 0.33 -18.92
C TYR A 211 -8.64 0.17 -18.59
N TYR A 212 -8.25 0.60 -17.40
CA TYR A 212 -6.89 0.44 -16.87
C TYR A 212 -6.92 -0.64 -15.81
N LYS A 213 -6.43 -1.83 -16.13
CA LYS A 213 -6.32 -2.94 -15.20
C LYS A 213 -5.26 -2.69 -14.13
N GLY A 214 -4.23 -1.94 -14.46
CA GLY A 214 -3.14 -1.54 -13.59
C GLY A 214 -2.28 -0.48 -14.27
N LEU A 215 -1.32 0.06 -13.54
CA LEU A 215 -0.41 1.11 -14.01
C LEU A 215 0.35 0.70 -15.29
N GLY A 216 0.67 -0.58 -15.42
CA GLY A 216 1.35 -1.13 -16.61
C GLY A 216 0.53 -1.03 -17.92
N THR A 217 -0.78 -0.74 -17.85
CA THR A 217 -1.62 -0.52 -19.03
C THR A 217 -1.62 0.93 -19.51
N SER A 218 -1.01 1.83 -18.75
CA SER A 218 -0.82 3.23 -19.13
C SER A 218 0.43 3.40 -20.00
N THR A 219 0.31 4.25 -21.02
CA THR A 219 1.44 4.62 -21.89
C THR A 219 2.34 5.66 -21.22
N SER A 220 3.57 5.82 -21.74
CA SER A 220 4.48 6.88 -21.27
C SER A 220 3.90 8.30 -21.49
N ALA A 221 3.06 8.50 -22.50
CA ALA A 221 2.37 9.77 -22.73
C ALA A 221 1.34 10.04 -21.63
N GLU A 222 0.56 9.03 -21.25
CA GLU A 222 -0.40 9.11 -20.13
C GLU A 222 0.31 9.32 -18.79
N ALA A 223 1.47 8.68 -18.58
CA ALA A 223 2.31 8.95 -17.41
C ALA A 223 2.68 10.43 -17.30
N ARG A 224 3.16 11.02 -18.40
CA ARG A 224 3.49 12.46 -18.42
C ARG A 224 2.27 13.33 -18.17
N GLU A 225 1.10 12.97 -18.68
CA GLU A 225 -0.17 13.65 -18.39
C GLU A 225 -0.48 13.62 -16.88
N TYR A 226 -0.37 12.44 -16.24
CA TYR A 226 -0.61 12.30 -14.81
C TYR A 226 0.36 13.15 -13.99
N PHE A 227 1.65 13.15 -14.34
CA PHE A 227 2.64 13.92 -13.60
C PHE A 227 2.54 15.42 -13.82
N LYS A 228 1.98 15.90 -14.95
CA LYS A 228 1.60 17.32 -15.10
C LYS A 228 0.55 17.74 -14.08
N LYS A 229 -0.35 16.82 -13.71
CA LYS A 229 -1.44 17.03 -12.76
C LYS A 229 -1.17 16.34 -11.41
N ILE A 230 0.08 16.06 -11.06
CA ILE A 230 0.41 15.26 -9.88
C ILE A 230 -0.18 15.81 -8.59
N LYS A 231 -0.34 17.13 -8.46
CA LYS A 231 -0.94 17.75 -7.29
C LYS A 231 -2.42 17.40 -7.17
N ASP A 232 -3.16 17.45 -8.29
CA ASP A 232 -4.60 17.16 -8.33
C ASP A 232 -4.88 15.65 -8.16
N LEU A 233 -3.88 14.82 -8.49
CA LEU A 233 -3.95 13.35 -8.36
C LEU A 233 -3.35 12.84 -7.03
N THR A 234 -2.96 13.74 -6.14
CA THR A 234 -2.40 13.38 -4.84
C THR A 234 -3.46 13.49 -3.76
N VAL A 235 -3.69 12.38 -3.06
CA VAL A 235 -4.57 12.32 -1.88
C VAL A 235 -3.71 12.20 -0.62
N GLN A 236 -3.88 13.13 0.31
CA GLN A 236 -3.22 13.13 1.62
C GLN A 236 -3.95 12.22 2.59
N PHE A 237 -3.22 11.30 3.24
CA PHE A 237 -3.76 10.57 4.39
C PHE A 237 -3.69 11.45 5.64
N ASP A 238 -4.84 11.61 6.31
CA ASP A 238 -4.95 12.38 7.53
C ASP A 238 -5.24 11.48 8.73
N THR A 239 -4.68 11.86 9.87
CA THR A 239 -5.02 11.25 11.16
C THR A 239 -6.44 11.68 11.58
N ASP A 240 -7.15 10.76 12.19
CA ASP A 240 -8.49 10.98 12.74
C ASP A 240 -8.65 10.25 14.09
N THR A 241 -9.75 10.51 14.80
CA THR A 241 -10.01 9.98 16.14
C THR A 241 -10.06 8.46 16.21
N HIS A 242 -10.45 7.79 15.11
CA HIS A 242 -10.61 6.32 15.03
C HIS A 242 -9.47 5.61 14.32
N MET A 243 -8.44 6.34 13.87
CA MET A 243 -7.29 5.80 13.13
C MET A 243 -6.63 4.62 13.86
N ASN A 244 -6.33 4.78 15.16
CA ASN A 244 -5.64 3.74 15.93
C ASN A 244 -6.45 2.44 15.98
N GLU A 245 -7.73 2.53 16.28
CA GLU A 245 -8.62 1.38 16.38
C GLU A 245 -8.78 0.70 15.01
N SER A 246 -8.94 1.46 13.95
CA SER A 246 -9.15 0.97 12.59
C SER A 246 -7.92 0.23 12.06
N ILE A 247 -6.71 0.78 12.23
CA ILE A 247 -5.47 0.11 11.82
C ILE A 247 -5.23 -1.16 12.65
N ILE A 248 -5.47 -1.12 13.96
CA ILE A 248 -5.33 -2.30 14.82
C ILE A 248 -6.35 -3.37 14.42
N LEU A 249 -7.61 -3.00 14.16
CA LEU A 249 -8.64 -3.92 13.67
C LEU A 249 -8.19 -4.63 12.39
N ALA A 250 -7.65 -3.89 11.43
CA ALA A 250 -7.26 -4.44 10.14
C ALA A 250 -6.02 -5.35 10.21
N PHE A 251 -5.00 -5.01 11.03
CA PHE A 251 -3.68 -5.62 10.93
C PHE A 251 -3.21 -6.42 12.15
N ASP A 252 -3.84 -6.29 13.31
CA ASP A 252 -3.40 -7.00 14.51
C ASP A 252 -4.03 -8.40 14.59
N LYS A 253 -3.18 -9.43 14.76
CA LYS A 253 -3.64 -10.82 14.84
C LYS A 253 -4.58 -11.09 16.02
N SER A 254 -4.44 -10.36 17.13
CA SER A 254 -5.31 -10.50 18.30
C SER A 254 -6.75 -10.05 18.04
N LYS A 255 -6.99 -9.33 16.93
CA LYS A 255 -8.29 -8.80 16.53
C LYS A 255 -9.03 -9.67 15.51
N SER A 256 -8.65 -10.95 15.36
CA SER A 256 -9.24 -11.85 14.35
C SER A 256 -10.77 -11.94 14.44
N ASP A 257 -11.33 -12.08 15.63
CA ASP A 257 -12.78 -12.20 15.80
C ASP A 257 -13.52 -10.87 15.57
N SER A 258 -12.96 -9.76 16.03
CA SER A 258 -13.49 -8.43 15.72
C SER A 258 -13.45 -8.16 14.21
N ARG A 259 -12.38 -8.60 13.53
CA ARG A 259 -12.23 -8.49 12.06
C ARG A 259 -13.28 -9.33 11.32
N LYS A 260 -13.58 -10.56 11.77
CA LYS A 260 -14.66 -11.38 11.20
C LYS A 260 -16.01 -10.64 11.26
N LYS A 261 -16.35 -10.08 12.43
CA LYS A 261 -17.58 -9.31 12.60
C LYS A 261 -17.61 -8.09 11.67
N TRP A 262 -16.55 -7.30 11.63
CA TRP A 262 -16.41 -6.15 10.73
C TRP A 262 -16.60 -6.52 9.25
N LEU A 263 -16.02 -7.64 8.81
CA LEU A 263 -16.16 -8.09 7.42
C LEU A 263 -17.58 -8.57 7.13
N LEU A 264 -18.24 -9.28 8.04
CA LEU A 264 -19.63 -9.68 7.89
C LEU A 264 -20.55 -8.46 7.76
N GLU A 265 -20.45 -7.50 8.66
CA GLU A 265 -21.21 -6.23 8.60
C GLU A 265 -20.93 -5.46 7.30
N SER A 266 -19.70 -5.56 6.75
CA SER A 266 -19.36 -4.90 5.50
C SER A 266 -19.97 -5.59 4.27
N THR A 267 -20.29 -6.89 4.32
CA THR A 267 -20.96 -7.57 3.21
C THR A 267 -22.43 -7.15 3.04
N GLU A 268 -23.02 -6.56 4.07
CA GLU A 268 -24.41 -6.06 4.05
C GLU A 268 -24.52 -4.66 3.44
N LYS A 269 -23.38 -3.96 3.28
CA LYS A 269 -23.33 -2.61 2.71
C LYS A 269 -23.37 -2.63 1.19
N ASN A 270 -23.96 -1.59 0.61
CA ASN A 270 -23.91 -1.37 -0.83
C ASN A 270 -22.48 -1.03 -1.30
N VAL A 271 -22.16 -1.39 -2.54
CA VAL A 271 -20.84 -1.11 -3.13
C VAL A 271 -20.48 0.37 -3.07
N SER A 272 -21.44 1.26 -3.30
CA SER A 272 -21.23 2.72 -3.25
C SER A 272 -20.89 3.24 -1.84
N GLU A 273 -21.31 2.56 -0.79
CA GLU A 273 -20.99 2.91 0.60
C GLU A 273 -19.55 2.54 0.96
N LEU A 274 -18.98 1.56 0.25
CA LEU A 274 -17.61 1.08 0.42
C LEU A 274 -16.64 1.69 -0.61
N GLU A 275 -17.05 2.65 -1.40
CA GLU A 275 -16.17 3.36 -2.33
C GLU A 275 -15.69 4.68 -1.75
N VAL A 276 -14.39 4.96 -1.94
CA VAL A 276 -13.80 6.28 -1.71
C VAL A 276 -13.94 7.08 -3.00
N PRO A 277 -14.49 8.32 -2.96
CA PRO A 277 -14.72 9.13 -4.16
C PRO A 277 -13.41 9.74 -4.69
N TYR A 278 -12.44 8.91 -5.01
CA TYR A 278 -11.16 9.32 -5.60
C TYR A 278 -11.37 10.19 -6.84
N GLY A 279 -10.51 11.17 -7.03
CA GLY A 279 -10.63 12.18 -8.10
C GLY A 279 -11.40 13.44 -7.69
N ASN A 280 -12.17 13.39 -6.59
CA ASN A 280 -12.92 14.52 -6.05
C ASN A 280 -12.44 14.93 -4.63
N ILE A 281 -11.45 14.24 -4.10
CA ILE A 281 -10.93 14.47 -2.75
C ILE A 281 -9.42 14.72 -2.80
N GLU A 282 -8.95 15.64 -1.98
CA GLU A 282 -7.53 15.92 -1.75
C GLU A 282 -7.02 15.25 -0.45
N ARG A 283 -7.93 14.87 0.43
CA ARG A 283 -7.64 14.35 1.78
C ARG A 283 -8.55 13.18 2.10
N LEU A 284 -7.99 12.19 2.79
CA LEU A 284 -8.70 10.99 3.20
C LEU A 284 -8.30 10.62 4.63
N GLY A 285 -9.27 10.50 5.52
CA GLY A 285 -9.05 9.98 6.87
C GLY A 285 -8.58 8.53 6.83
N ILE A 286 -7.61 8.19 7.67
CA ILE A 286 -7.06 6.82 7.69
C ILE A 286 -8.12 5.80 8.11
N SER A 287 -9.01 6.14 9.04
CA SER A 287 -10.13 5.25 9.40
C SER A 287 -11.10 5.07 8.24
N GLU A 288 -11.41 6.13 7.50
CA GLU A 288 -12.25 6.05 6.31
C GLU A 288 -11.61 5.17 5.22
N PHE A 289 -10.30 5.32 4.99
CA PHE A 289 -9.55 4.44 4.10
C PHE A 289 -9.69 2.96 4.50
N VAL A 290 -9.54 2.64 5.79
CA VAL A 290 -9.66 1.26 6.30
C VAL A 290 -11.06 0.71 6.06
N HIS A 291 -12.10 1.49 6.36
CA HIS A 291 -13.49 1.02 6.32
C HIS A 291 -14.16 1.09 4.94
N LYS A 292 -13.57 1.80 3.97
CA LYS A 292 -14.13 1.91 2.61
C LYS A 292 -13.24 1.31 1.52
N ASP A 293 -11.91 1.50 1.60
CA ASP A 293 -10.99 1.03 0.55
C ASP A 293 -10.35 -0.32 0.92
N LEU A 294 -9.69 -0.39 2.08
CA LEU A 294 -8.97 -1.59 2.52
C LEU A 294 -9.93 -2.78 2.78
N VAL A 295 -11.14 -2.53 3.23
CA VAL A 295 -12.14 -3.58 3.46
C VAL A 295 -12.45 -4.35 2.17
N ASN A 296 -12.47 -3.68 1.02
CA ASN A 296 -12.71 -4.32 -0.27
C ASN A 296 -11.61 -5.33 -0.63
N PHE A 297 -10.35 -5.02 -0.30
CA PHE A 297 -9.28 -6.01 -0.39
C PHE A 297 -9.58 -7.24 0.48
N SER A 298 -9.95 -7.04 1.74
CA SER A 298 -10.20 -8.14 2.67
C SER A 298 -11.33 -9.05 2.19
N LEU A 299 -12.43 -8.46 1.69
CA LEU A 299 -13.56 -9.19 1.11
C LEU A 299 -13.17 -9.95 -0.17
N ALA A 300 -12.39 -9.33 -1.05
CA ALA A 300 -11.90 -9.96 -2.27
C ALA A 300 -10.90 -11.09 -1.97
N ASP A 301 -10.03 -10.90 -0.97
CA ASP A 301 -9.06 -11.92 -0.58
C ASP A 301 -9.75 -13.15 0.04
N LEU A 302 -10.77 -12.98 0.86
CA LEU A 302 -11.58 -14.09 1.35
C LEU A 302 -12.16 -14.94 0.20
N LYS A 303 -12.71 -14.28 -0.83
CA LYS A 303 -13.29 -14.96 -2.01
C LYS A 303 -12.25 -15.76 -2.80
N ARG A 304 -11.02 -15.28 -2.94
CA ARG A 304 -9.97 -15.94 -3.73
C ARG A 304 -9.11 -16.91 -2.94
N SER A 305 -9.01 -16.76 -1.61
CA SER A 305 -8.07 -17.51 -0.77
C SER A 305 -8.74 -18.65 -0.02
N ILE A 306 -10.05 -18.57 0.27
CA ILE A 306 -10.81 -19.61 0.97
C ILE A 306 -11.40 -20.56 -0.06
N ALA A 307 -11.21 -21.87 0.19
CA ALA A 307 -11.82 -22.93 -0.60
C ALA A 307 -13.35 -22.93 -0.42
N HIS A 308 -14.11 -23.16 -1.49
CA HIS A 308 -15.55 -23.20 -1.46
C HIS A 308 -16.06 -24.48 -0.75
N VAL A 309 -17.11 -24.34 0.06
CA VAL A 309 -17.63 -25.44 0.87
C VAL A 309 -18.15 -26.61 0.06
N SER A 310 -18.63 -26.39 -1.18
CA SER A 310 -19.22 -27.44 -2.03
C SER A 310 -18.21 -28.36 -2.66
N ASP A 311 -17.04 -27.86 -3.06
CA ASP A 311 -16.07 -28.59 -3.87
C ASP A 311 -14.63 -28.52 -3.35
N GLY A 312 -14.37 -27.78 -2.27
CA GLY A 312 -13.05 -27.61 -1.69
C GLY A 312 -12.06 -26.82 -2.57
N LEU A 313 -12.53 -26.17 -3.65
CA LEU A 313 -11.69 -25.47 -4.60
C LEU A 313 -11.70 -23.96 -4.39
N LYS A 314 -10.55 -23.34 -4.62
CA LYS A 314 -10.45 -21.89 -4.80
C LYS A 314 -10.91 -21.50 -6.21
N PRO A 315 -11.38 -20.27 -6.45
CA PRO A 315 -11.83 -19.82 -7.77
C PRO A 315 -10.81 -20.03 -8.90
N SER A 316 -9.52 -19.79 -8.63
CA SER A 316 -8.45 -20.04 -9.61
C SER A 316 -8.30 -21.51 -9.96
N GLN A 317 -8.36 -22.40 -8.97
CA GLN A 317 -8.30 -23.85 -9.17
C GLN A 317 -9.48 -24.35 -10.00
N ARG A 318 -10.69 -23.87 -9.69
CA ARG A 318 -11.91 -24.21 -10.45
C ARG A 318 -11.82 -23.79 -11.91
N LYS A 319 -11.26 -22.60 -12.18
CA LYS A 319 -11.04 -22.12 -13.57
C LYS A 319 -10.06 -23.01 -14.32
N VAL A 320 -8.96 -23.44 -13.67
CA VAL A 320 -8.00 -24.36 -14.29
C VAL A 320 -8.66 -25.71 -14.62
N ILE A 321 -9.37 -26.31 -13.66
CA ILE A 321 -10.08 -27.58 -13.87
C ILE A 321 -11.11 -27.43 -15.00
N TYR A 322 -11.90 -26.37 -15.00
CA TYR A 322 -12.85 -26.10 -16.05
C TYR A 322 -12.19 -25.98 -17.43
N ALA A 323 -11.06 -25.28 -17.53
CA ALA A 323 -10.32 -25.16 -18.79
C ALA A 323 -9.79 -26.53 -19.27
N CYS A 324 -9.30 -27.37 -18.37
CA CYS A 324 -8.85 -28.73 -18.69
C CYS A 324 -9.99 -29.57 -19.24
N PHE A 325 -11.16 -29.55 -18.60
CA PHE A 325 -12.34 -30.28 -19.08
C PHE A 325 -12.86 -29.73 -20.43
N SER A 326 -12.95 -28.42 -20.58
CA SER A 326 -13.40 -27.78 -21.82
C SER A 326 -12.51 -28.10 -23.02
N LYS A 327 -11.21 -28.35 -22.76
CA LYS A 327 -10.24 -28.72 -23.81
C LYS A 327 -10.10 -30.24 -23.98
N ASN A 328 -10.84 -31.06 -23.24
CA ASN A 328 -10.65 -32.52 -23.18
C ASN A 328 -9.17 -32.89 -22.98
N LEU A 329 -8.51 -32.24 -22.02
CA LEU A 329 -7.09 -32.38 -21.80
C LEU A 329 -6.79 -33.78 -21.23
N THR A 330 -6.15 -34.66 -22.05
CA THR A 330 -5.79 -36.01 -21.73
C THR A 330 -4.28 -36.25 -21.64
N SER A 331 -3.47 -35.25 -21.94
CA SER A 331 -2.01 -35.30 -21.95
C SER A 331 -1.41 -34.02 -21.35
N GLU A 332 -0.13 -34.05 -21.06
CA GLU A 332 0.59 -32.89 -20.53
C GLU A 332 0.55 -31.70 -21.47
N MET A 333 0.33 -30.52 -20.91
CA MET A 333 0.32 -29.24 -21.62
C MET A 333 1.13 -28.20 -20.84
N LYS A 334 1.85 -27.35 -21.55
CA LYS A 334 2.54 -26.21 -20.90
C LYS A 334 1.53 -25.25 -20.33
N VAL A 335 1.78 -24.72 -19.12
CA VAL A 335 0.90 -23.76 -18.43
C VAL A 335 0.59 -22.55 -19.32
N ALA A 336 1.58 -22.02 -20.05
CA ALA A 336 1.40 -20.90 -20.97
C ALA A 336 0.46 -21.19 -22.18
N GLN A 337 0.19 -22.46 -22.49
CA GLN A 337 -0.75 -22.86 -23.54
C GLN A 337 -2.16 -23.09 -22.99
N LEU A 338 -2.27 -23.40 -21.69
CA LEU A 338 -3.56 -23.55 -21.01
C LEU A 338 -4.16 -22.20 -20.60
N ALA A 339 -3.31 -21.23 -20.22
CA ALA A 339 -3.72 -19.89 -19.79
C ALA A 339 -4.12 -18.99 -20.98
#